data_15c645307306597742785e6b5701ebbf
#
_entry.id   15c645307306597742785e6b5701ebbf
#
_cell.length_a   1.000
_cell.length_b   1.000
_cell.length_c   1.000
_cell.angle_alpha   90.00
_cell.angle_beta   90.00
_cell.angle_gamma   90.00
#
_symmetry.space_group_name_H-M   'P 1'
#
loop_
_entity.id
_entity.type
_entity.pdbx_description
1 polymer ?
#
loop_
_entity_poly.entity_id
_entity_poly.type
_entity_poly.pdbx_seq_one_letter_code
_entity_poly.pdbx_strand_id
1 'polypeptide(L)'
;MKNISIIVAVDINSGIGKNNKLLCNIPEDLKRFKKITTGHDIIMGKNTFLSLPNGALPNRRNIVLTDDKNDKFENCIMVFSIEEALKKCNQKDEVFVIGGASIYKQFLEHANKLYLTMIDYEFEADTFFPEVQSKDWQEISMKKGNSDEKSPYEYYFVTYSRK
;
A
#
# COMPACT_ATOMS: atom_id res chain seq x y z
N MET A 1 -13.86 15.29 5.82
CA MET A 1 -13.33 14.63 4.63
C MET A 1 -12.10 13.81 5.01
N LYS A 2 -12.08 12.55 4.63
CA LYS A 2 -10.98 11.66 5.00
C LYS A 2 -9.84 11.76 4.01
N ASN A 3 -8.61 11.73 4.52
CA ASN A 3 -7.40 11.83 3.71
C ASN A 3 -6.78 10.43 3.57
N ILE A 4 -7.32 9.66 2.64
CA ILE A 4 -6.92 8.27 2.40
C ILE A 4 -6.00 8.20 1.20
N SER A 5 -4.83 7.60 1.40
CA SER A 5 -3.86 7.37 0.32
C SER A 5 -3.57 5.88 0.22
N ILE A 6 -3.31 5.42 -1.00
CA ILE A 6 -2.85 4.06 -1.25
C ILE A 6 -1.38 4.14 -1.61
N ILE A 7 -0.57 3.24 -1.06
CA ILE A 7 0.84 3.12 -1.40
C ILE A 7 1.14 1.68 -1.81
N VAL A 8 1.69 1.50 -3.01
CA VAL A 8 1.89 0.18 -3.61
C VAL A 8 2.98 0.18 -4.66
N ALA A 9 3.71 -0.93 -4.79
CA ALA A 9 4.63 -1.17 -5.89
C ALA A 9 3.97 -2.13 -6.89
N VAL A 10 4.01 -1.78 -8.16
CA VAL A 10 3.37 -2.55 -9.25
C VAL A 10 4.37 -2.80 -10.37
N ASP A 11 4.22 -3.92 -11.07
CA ASP A 11 4.95 -4.17 -12.31
C ASP A 11 4.20 -3.59 -13.52
N ILE A 12 4.70 -3.83 -14.72
CA ILE A 12 4.11 -3.28 -15.96
C ILE A 12 2.70 -3.77 -16.24
N ASN A 13 2.27 -4.87 -15.62
CA ASN A 13 0.93 -5.44 -15.77
C ASN A 13 0.08 -5.22 -14.53
N SER A 14 0.45 -4.26 -13.67
CA SER A 14 -0.20 -3.99 -12.38
C SER A 14 -0.10 -5.14 -11.38
N GLY A 15 0.86 -6.05 -11.57
CA GLY A 15 1.13 -7.12 -10.62
C GLY A 15 1.71 -6.57 -9.33
N ILE A 16 1.30 -7.11 -8.19
CA ILE A 16 1.73 -6.62 -6.87
C ILE A 16 2.32 -7.71 -5.98
N GLY A 17 2.11 -8.97 -6.29
CA GLY A 17 2.64 -10.04 -5.47
C GLY A 17 2.45 -11.42 -6.06
N LYS A 18 3.12 -12.39 -5.41
CA LYS A 18 2.99 -13.80 -5.72
C LYS A 18 3.19 -14.59 -4.43
N ASN A 19 2.33 -15.56 -4.15
CA ASN A 19 2.39 -16.42 -2.95
C ASN A 19 2.47 -15.58 -1.66
N ASN A 20 1.70 -14.49 -1.58
CA ASN A 20 1.65 -13.56 -0.46
C ASN A 20 2.97 -12.84 -0.19
N LYS A 21 3.83 -12.72 -1.19
CA LYS A 21 5.12 -12.01 -1.11
C LYS A 21 5.20 -10.93 -2.18
N LEU A 22 6.01 -9.90 -1.89
CA LEU A 22 6.32 -8.85 -2.88
C LEU A 22 7.06 -9.47 -4.07
N LEU A 23 6.87 -8.87 -5.26
CA LEU A 23 7.50 -9.36 -6.49
C LEU A 23 9.01 -9.15 -6.50
N CYS A 24 9.48 -8.07 -5.87
CA CYS A 24 10.92 -7.81 -5.74
C CYS A 24 11.18 -6.91 -4.54
N ASN A 25 12.45 -6.81 -4.16
CA ASN A 25 12.90 -5.97 -3.06
C ASN A 25 13.70 -4.81 -3.61
N ILE A 26 13.19 -3.59 -3.47
CA ILE A 26 13.86 -2.35 -3.90
C ILE A 26 14.15 -1.55 -2.63
N PRO A 27 15.43 -1.48 -2.18
CA PRO A 27 15.76 -0.77 -0.93
C PRO A 27 15.34 0.70 -0.90
N GLU A 28 15.46 1.44 -2.02
CA GLU A 28 15.01 2.83 -2.10
C GLU A 28 13.51 2.94 -1.88
N ASP A 29 12.74 1.98 -2.41
CA ASP A 29 11.28 1.95 -2.24
C ASP A 29 10.91 1.70 -0.78
N LEU A 30 11.59 0.78 -0.11
CA LEU A 30 11.35 0.50 1.31
C LEU A 30 11.68 1.69 2.19
N LYS A 31 12.75 2.42 1.89
CA LYS A 31 13.11 3.65 2.60
C LYS A 31 12.06 4.74 2.39
N ARG A 32 11.57 4.89 1.17
CA ARG A 32 10.53 5.85 0.83
C ARG A 32 9.22 5.52 1.55
N PHE A 33 8.84 4.24 1.56
CA PHE A 33 7.66 3.74 2.26
C PHE A 33 7.73 4.11 3.75
N LYS A 34 8.85 3.81 4.39
CA LYS A 34 9.05 4.12 5.80
C LYS A 34 8.96 5.62 6.05
N LYS A 35 9.61 6.43 5.22
CA LYS A 35 9.62 7.88 5.35
C LYS A 35 8.23 8.48 5.22
N ILE A 36 7.45 8.02 4.24
CA ILE A 36 6.11 8.54 3.96
C ILE A 36 5.12 8.12 5.05
N THR A 37 5.17 6.87 5.51
CA THR A 37 4.16 6.32 6.42
C THR A 37 4.43 6.56 7.90
N THR A 38 5.67 6.83 8.29
CA THR A 38 6.02 7.04 9.71
C THR A 38 5.23 8.21 10.29
N GLY A 39 4.63 8.00 11.46
CA GLY A 39 3.81 9.00 12.13
C GLY A 39 2.35 9.00 11.70
N HIS A 40 1.96 8.11 10.79
CA HIS A 40 0.61 8.03 10.25
C HIS A 40 -0.07 6.71 10.61
N ASP A 41 -1.39 6.67 10.46
CA ASP A 41 -2.14 5.43 10.52
C ASP A 41 -1.90 4.64 9.23
N ILE A 42 -1.72 3.33 9.36
CA ILE A 42 -1.64 2.42 8.22
C ILE A 42 -2.72 1.35 8.33
N ILE A 43 -3.38 1.07 7.22
CA ILE A 43 -4.46 0.07 7.13
C ILE A 43 -3.98 -1.08 6.24
N MET A 44 -4.15 -2.30 6.72
CA MET A 44 -3.73 -3.49 5.98
C MET A 44 -4.68 -4.65 6.25
N GLY A 45 -4.68 -5.62 5.35
CA GLY A 45 -5.36 -6.89 5.58
C GLY A 45 -4.51 -7.84 6.40
N LYS A 46 -5.13 -8.88 6.94
CA LYS A 46 -4.47 -9.89 7.76
C LYS A 46 -3.26 -10.53 7.06
N ASN A 47 -3.40 -10.92 5.79
CA ASN A 47 -2.31 -11.58 5.07
C ASN A 47 -1.09 -10.67 4.90
N THR A 48 -1.32 -9.38 4.70
CA THR A 48 -0.23 -8.40 4.64
C THR A 48 0.48 -8.31 5.98
N PHE A 49 -0.28 -8.25 7.08
CA PHE A 49 0.31 -8.24 8.42
C PHE A 49 1.15 -9.48 8.67
N LEU A 50 0.63 -10.66 8.33
CA LEU A 50 1.35 -11.92 8.53
C LEU A 50 2.61 -12.04 7.68
N SER A 51 2.73 -11.25 6.61
CA SER A 51 3.93 -11.20 5.77
C SER A 51 5.03 -10.29 6.35
N LEU A 52 4.70 -9.46 7.33
CA LEU A 52 5.68 -8.56 7.95
C LEU A 52 6.63 -9.36 8.85
N PRO A 53 7.95 -9.23 8.68
CA PRO A 53 8.91 -10.09 9.40
C PRO A 53 8.93 -9.83 10.91
N ASN A 54 8.63 -8.62 11.35
CA ASN A 54 8.73 -8.23 12.77
C ASN A 54 7.40 -7.75 13.37
N GLY A 55 6.27 -8.13 12.77
CA GLY A 55 4.96 -7.72 13.25
C GLY A 55 4.64 -6.26 12.95
N ALA A 56 3.93 -5.60 13.87
CA ALA A 56 3.48 -4.22 13.68
C ALA A 56 4.64 -3.29 13.34
N LEU A 57 4.42 -2.43 12.33
CA LEU A 57 5.45 -1.47 11.91
C LEU A 57 5.59 -0.37 12.96
N PRO A 58 6.83 -0.05 13.40
CA PRO A 58 7.03 0.91 14.48
C PRO A 58 6.70 2.34 14.06
N ASN A 59 6.34 3.16 15.04
CA ASN A 59 6.04 4.59 14.88
C ASN A 59 4.87 4.86 13.93
N ARG A 60 3.99 3.90 13.79
CA ARG A 60 2.75 3.97 13.00
C ARG A 60 1.65 3.24 13.77
N ARG A 61 0.45 3.74 13.66
CA ARG A 61 -0.69 3.06 14.25
C ARG A 61 -1.19 2.02 13.23
N ASN A 62 -1.03 0.74 13.56
CA ASN A 62 -1.32 -0.39 12.65
C ASN A 62 -2.79 -0.80 12.82
N ILE A 63 -3.58 -0.63 11.78
CA ILE A 63 -4.99 -1.03 11.72
C ILE A 63 -5.07 -2.24 10.80
N VAL A 64 -5.49 -3.39 11.36
CA VAL A 64 -5.53 -4.66 10.61
C VAL A 64 -6.96 -5.12 10.44
N LEU A 65 -7.35 -5.34 9.19
CA LEU A 65 -8.68 -5.81 8.83
C LEU A 65 -8.66 -7.33 8.68
N THR A 66 -9.55 -7.99 9.43
CA THR A 66 -9.71 -9.44 9.42
C THR A 66 -11.18 -9.79 9.49
N ASP A 67 -11.55 -10.98 9.02
CA ASP A 67 -12.90 -11.52 9.17
C ASP A 67 -13.05 -12.40 10.42
N ASP A 68 -11.95 -12.73 11.09
CA ASP A 68 -11.96 -13.55 12.31
C ASP A 68 -11.92 -12.65 13.56
N LYS A 69 -13.03 -12.58 14.27
CA LYS A 69 -13.17 -11.76 15.48
C LYS A 69 -12.29 -12.21 16.63
N ASN A 70 -11.69 -13.38 16.55
CA ASN A 70 -10.76 -13.89 17.55
C ASN A 70 -9.32 -13.46 17.30
N ASP A 71 -9.03 -12.89 16.12
CA ASP A 71 -7.69 -12.39 15.82
C ASP A 71 -7.33 -11.20 16.71
N LYS A 72 -6.17 -11.29 17.35
CA LYS A 72 -5.58 -10.20 18.14
C LYS A 72 -4.09 -10.19 17.88
N PHE A 73 -3.62 -9.14 17.23
CA PHE A 73 -2.19 -8.98 16.95
C PHE A 73 -1.62 -7.89 17.83
N GLU A 74 -0.45 -8.17 18.41
CA GLU A 74 0.22 -7.25 19.32
C GLU A 74 0.50 -5.91 18.62
N ASN A 75 0.21 -4.82 19.32
CA ASN A 75 0.40 -3.44 18.86
C ASN A 75 -0.44 -3.08 17.61
N CYS A 76 -1.54 -3.78 17.41
CA CYS A 76 -2.46 -3.53 16.30
C CYS A 76 -3.86 -3.22 16.79
N ILE A 77 -4.56 -2.39 16.03
CA ILE A 77 -5.99 -2.16 16.18
C ILE A 77 -6.70 -3.11 15.21
N MET A 78 -7.50 -4.03 15.74
CA MET A 78 -8.23 -4.99 14.91
C MET A 78 -9.55 -4.38 14.47
N VAL A 79 -9.87 -4.48 13.18
CA VAL A 79 -11.14 -4.05 12.61
C VAL A 79 -11.70 -5.19 11.75
N PHE A 80 -13.01 -5.21 11.57
CA PHE A 80 -13.69 -6.33 10.92
C PHE A 80 -14.49 -5.92 9.69
N SER A 81 -14.42 -4.64 9.32
CA SER A 81 -15.06 -4.11 8.12
C SER A 81 -14.32 -2.85 7.64
N ILE A 82 -14.56 -2.50 6.38
CA ILE A 82 -14.02 -1.25 5.80
C ILE A 82 -14.57 -0.04 6.57
N GLU A 83 -15.85 -0.05 6.88
CA GLU A 83 -16.51 1.04 7.64
C GLU A 83 -15.86 1.22 9.00
N GLU A 84 -15.55 0.13 9.70
CA GLU A 84 -14.89 0.19 11.00
C GLU A 84 -13.47 0.75 10.87
N ALA A 85 -12.72 0.34 9.85
CA ALA A 85 -11.39 0.88 9.58
C ALA A 85 -11.45 2.40 9.34
N LEU A 86 -12.39 2.85 8.54
CA LEU A 86 -12.59 4.27 8.25
C LEU A 86 -12.95 5.07 9.51
N LYS A 87 -13.69 4.49 10.44
CA LYS A 87 -14.02 5.15 11.71
C LYS A 87 -12.83 5.22 12.65
N LYS A 88 -11.98 4.19 12.67
CA LYS A 88 -10.83 4.10 13.57
C LYS A 88 -9.66 4.97 13.17
N CYS A 89 -9.49 5.23 11.86
CA CYS A 89 -8.36 6.02 11.39
C CYS A 89 -8.51 7.50 11.75
N ASN A 90 -7.36 8.17 11.91
CA ASN A 90 -7.33 9.60 12.18
C ASN A 90 -7.71 10.37 10.91
N GLN A 91 -8.87 11.03 10.96
CA GLN A 91 -9.43 11.71 9.79
C GLN A 91 -8.76 13.05 9.45
N LYS A 92 -7.94 13.57 10.34
CA LYS A 92 -7.25 14.86 10.12
C LYS A 92 -5.94 14.70 9.39
N ASP A 93 -5.27 13.56 9.57
CA ASP A 93 -3.99 13.26 8.94
C ASP A 93 -4.18 12.30 7.78
N GLU A 94 -3.14 12.24 6.94
CA GLU A 94 -3.09 11.28 5.84
C GLU A 94 -2.99 9.85 6.39
N VAL A 95 -3.81 8.95 5.88
CA VAL A 95 -3.85 7.53 6.27
C VAL A 95 -3.45 6.71 5.05
N PHE A 96 -2.58 5.71 5.25
CA PHE A 96 -2.05 4.91 4.14
C PHE A 96 -2.60 3.49 4.16
N VAL A 97 -3.15 3.06 3.03
CA VAL A 97 -3.57 1.68 2.80
C VAL A 97 -2.40 0.95 2.14
N ILE A 98 -1.91 -0.10 2.79
CA ILE A 98 -0.65 -0.75 2.39
C ILE A 98 -0.80 -2.16 1.82
N GLY A 99 -2.02 -2.67 1.69
CA GLY A 99 -2.26 -3.94 1.01
C GLY A 99 -3.15 -4.90 1.78
N GLY A 100 -3.44 -6.04 1.25
CA GLY A 100 -3.11 -6.52 -0.11
C GLY A 100 -4.16 -6.19 -1.17
N ALA A 101 -4.21 -7.03 -2.20
CA ALA A 101 -5.03 -6.77 -3.39
C ALA A 101 -6.51 -6.51 -3.06
N SER A 102 -7.12 -7.35 -2.23
CA SER A 102 -8.51 -7.18 -1.83
C SER A 102 -8.75 -5.86 -1.09
N ILE A 103 -7.81 -5.48 -0.22
CA ILE A 103 -7.90 -4.25 0.56
C ILE A 103 -7.74 -3.03 -0.36
N TYR A 104 -6.77 -3.05 -1.28
CA TYR A 104 -6.61 -2.00 -2.27
C TYR A 104 -7.90 -1.78 -3.08
N LYS A 105 -8.49 -2.88 -3.55
CA LYS A 105 -9.72 -2.83 -4.34
C LYS A 105 -10.86 -2.17 -3.57
N GLN A 106 -11.02 -2.53 -2.30
CA GLN A 106 -12.10 -2.02 -1.46
C GLN A 106 -11.88 -0.55 -1.06
N PHE A 107 -10.64 -0.12 -0.89
CA PHE A 107 -10.33 1.25 -0.50
C PHE A 107 -10.17 2.21 -1.67
N LEU A 108 -10.06 1.72 -2.90
CA LEU A 108 -9.80 2.58 -4.05
C LEU A 108 -10.86 3.67 -4.21
N GLU A 109 -12.13 3.36 -3.98
CA GLU A 109 -13.21 4.36 -4.06
C GLU A 109 -13.15 5.42 -2.95
N HIS A 110 -12.46 5.13 -1.86
CA HIS A 110 -12.30 6.06 -0.73
C HIS A 110 -10.99 6.86 -0.79
N ALA A 111 -10.07 6.48 -1.65
CA ALA A 111 -8.76 7.10 -1.72
C ALA A 111 -8.78 8.38 -2.54
N ASN A 112 -8.05 9.38 -2.09
CA ASN A 112 -7.83 10.62 -2.84
C ASN A 112 -6.42 10.73 -3.44
N LYS A 113 -5.52 9.87 -3.06
CA LYS A 113 -4.15 9.89 -3.59
C LYS A 113 -3.60 8.48 -3.73
N LEU A 114 -2.81 8.25 -4.77
CA LEU A 114 -2.09 7.00 -5.00
C LEU A 114 -0.61 7.29 -5.09
N TYR A 115 0.18 6.57 -4.29
CA TYR A 115 1.65 6.58 -4.38
C TYR A 115 2.07 5.25 -5.00
N LEU A 116 2.42 5.25 -6.27
CA LEU A 116 2.81 4.05 -6.99
C LEU A 116 4.32 4.01 -7.21
N THR A 117 4.92 2.85 -6.97
CA THR A 117 6.25 2.56 -7.48
C THR A 117 6.03 1.65 -8.68
N MET A 118 6.27 2.19 -9.88
CA MET A 118 6.06 1.46 -11.13
C MET A 118 7.37 0.84 -11.58
N ILE A 119 7.44 -0.49 -11.55
CA ILE A 119 8.63 -1.25 -11.90
C ILE A 119 8.52 -1.68 -13.36
N ASP A 120 9.50 -1.26 -14.17
CA ASP A 120 9.53 -1.54 -15.61
C ASP A 120 10.03 -2.97 -15.86
N TYR A 121 9.25 -3.93 -15.45
CA TYR A 121 9.52 -5.35 -15.63
C TYR A 121 8.22 -6.14 -15.46
N GLU A 122 8.12 -7.27 -16.13
CA GLU A 122 6.98 -8.19 -16.01
C GLU A 122 7.37 -9.37 -15.13
N PHE A 123 6.83 -9.41 -13.90
CA PHE A 123 7.02 -10.52 -12.99
C PHE A 123 5.90 -11.54 -13.17
N GLU A 124 6.11 -12.76 -12.66
CA GLU A 124 5.04 -13.74 -12.53
C GLU A 124 4.20 -13.39 -11.29
N ALA A 125 3.19 -12.54 -11.47
CA ALA A 125 2.32 -12.14 -10.39
C ALA A 125 1.06 -13.02 -10.36
N ASP A 126 0.52 -13.24 -9.17
CA ASP A 126 -0.79 -13.89 -8.98
C ASP A 126 -1.82 -12.93 -8.38
N THR A 127 -1.38 -11.76 -7.92
CA THR A 127 -2.25 -10.71 -7.40
C THR A 127 -1.96 -9.40 -8.12
N PHE A 128 -3.02 -8.60 -8.35
CA PHE A 128 -2.92 -7.41 -9.18
C PHE A 128 -3.61 -6.22 -8.55
N PHE A 129 -3.08 -5.03 -8.81
CA PHE A 129 -3.71 -3.77 -8.45
C PHE A 129 -4.78 -3.42 -9.48
N PRO A 130 -5.91 -2.82 -9.07
CA PRO A 130 -6.93 -2.36 -10.01
C PRO A 130 -6.37 -1.34 -11.01
N GLU A 131 -6.94 -1.31 -12.21
CA GLU A 131 -6.52 -0.36 -13.23
C GLU A 131 -6.73 1.07 -12.76
N VAL A 132 -5.70 1.91 -12.91
CA VAL A 132 -5.76 3.34 -12.63
C VAL A 132 -6.30 4.05 -13.88
N GLN A 133 -7.55 4.49 -13.83
CA GLN A 133 -8.21 5.09 -14.99
C GLN A 133 -7.96 6.59 -15.03
N SER A 134 -7.52 7.08 -16.18
CA SER A 134 -7.20 8.50 -16.38
C SER A 134 -8.41 9.43 -16.21
N LYS A 135 -9.62 8.90 -16.37
CA LYS A 135 -10.85 9.70 -16.12
C LYS A 135 -11.02 10.04 -14.64
N ASP A 136 -10.49 9.23 -13.75
CA ASP A 136 -10.64 9.37 -12.29
C ASP A 136 -9.40 9.93 -11.60
N TRP A 137 -8.23 9.77 -12.22
CA TRP A 137 -6.94 10.05 -11.60
C TRP A 137 -6.07 10.94 -12.48
N GLN A 138 -5.39 11.89 -11.84
CA GLN A 138 -4.44 12.78 -12.50
C GLN A 138 -3.04 12.54 -11.93
N GLU A 139 -2.08 12.29 -12.82
CA GLU A 139 -0.68 12.22 -12.42
C GLU A 139 -0.20 13.60 -12.00
N ILE A 140 0.31 13.72 -10.79
CA ILE A 140 0.80 15.01 -10.24
C ILE A 140 2.31 15.02 -10.03
N SER A 141 2.97 13.87 -10.05
CA SER A 141 4.42 13.77 -9.85
C SER A 141 4.94 12.47 -10.46
N MET A 142 6.12 12.54 -11.06
CA MET A 142 6.85 11.35 -11.52
C MET A 142 8.34 11.59 -11.28
N LYS A 143 9.00 10.62 -10.65
CA LYS A 143 10.43 10.66 -10.40
C LYS A 143 11.03 9.29 -10.67
N LYS A 144 12.09 9.24 -11.50
CA LYS A 144 12.81 8.00 -11.76
C LYS A 144 13.64 7.60 -10.53
N GLY A 145 13.57 6.32 -10.15
CA GLY A 145 14.39 5.76 -9.09
C GLY A 145 15.80 5.45 -9.59
N ASN A 146 16.66 5.05 -8.66
CA ASN A 146 18.06 4.74 -8.95
C ASN A 146 18.27 3.22 -9.00
N SER A 147 18.42 2.69 -10.23
CA SER A 147 18.75 1.27 -10.41
C SER A 147 20.19 1.01 -10.00
N ASP A 148 20.44 -0.13 -9.36
CA ASP A 148 21.78 -0.57 -9.00
C ASP A 148 21.87 -2.10 -9.06
N GLU A 149 22.97 -2.68 -8.57
CA GLU A 149 23.18 -4.13 -8.59
C GLU A 149 22.13 -4.89 -7.75
N LYS A 150 21.62 -4.28 -6.68
CA LYS A 150 20.60 -4.86 -5.81
C LYS A 150 19.20 -4.70 -6.37
N SER A 151 18.99 -3.66 -7.20
CA SER A 151 17.72 -3.35 -7.84
C SER A 151 17.97 -3.01 -9.30
N PRO A 152 18.21 -4.03 -10.15
CA PRO A 152 18.62 -3.81 -11.55
C PRO A 152 17.49 -3.31 -12.44
N TYR A 153 16.26 -3.36 -11.96
CA TYR A 153 15.10 -2.91 -12.72
C TYR A 153 14.99 -1.39 -12.72
N GLU A 154 14.52 -0.82 -13.82
CA GLU A 154 14.10 0.58 -13.84
C GLU A 154 12.78 0.70 -13.11
N TYR A 155 12.63 1.76 -12.32
CA TYR A 155 11.40 2.02 -11.60
C TYR A 155 11.17 3.51 -11.42
N TYR A 156 9.90 3.88 -11.26
CA TYR A 156 9.48 5.27 -11.18
C TYR A 156 8.54 5.43 -9.99
N PHE A 157 8.72 6.52 -9.24
CA PHE A 157 7.77 6.91 -8.19
C PHE A 157 6.75 7.86 -8.81
N VAL A 158 5.51 7.43 -8.87
CA VAL A 158 4.43 8.18 -9.51
C VAL A 158 3.33 8.45 -8.48
N THR A 159 2.91 9.70 -8.39
CA THR A 159 1.83 10.09 -7.50
C THR A 159 0.64 10.55 -8.32
N TYR A 160 -0.54 10.00 -7.99
CA TYR A 160 -1.81 10.39 -8.61
C TYR A 160 -2.70 11.04 -7.58
N SER A 161 -3.45 12.04 -8.02
CA SER A 161 -4.52 12.65 -7.22
C SER A 161 -5.87 12.38 -7.90
N ARG A 162 -6.90 12.17 -7.11
CA ARG A 162 -8.25 12.00 -7.66
C ARG A 162 -8.71 13.29 -8.31
N LYS A 163 -9.30 13.18 -9.48
CA LYS A 163 -9.89 14.33 -10.20
C LYS A 163 -11.15 14.87 -9.53
#